data_1c5bc8c7372517bd73374513fb68f2b9
#
_entry.id   1c5bc8c7372517bd73374513fb68f2b9
#
_cell.length_a   1.000
_cell.length_b   1.000
_cell.length_c   1.000
_cell.angle_alpha   90.00
_cell.angle_beta   90.00
_cell.angle_gamma   90.00
#
_symmetry.space_group_name_H-M   'P 1'
#
loop_
_entity.id
_entity.type
_entity.pdbx_description
1 polymer ?
#
loop_
_entity_poly.entity_id
_entity_poly.type
_entity_poly.pdbx_seq_one_letter_code
_entity_poly.pdbx_strand_id
1 'polypeptide(L)'
;VLQGYSGMVPTNIHDYDKNAEVIEQGEWCSFQRPTMLKTTSSTFEKYAKKFYQCQKEVYGDVSNYYATDPFHEGGITGGMNASDISEKVLTEMITADKDAVWIIQSWQGNPTTALLNGLDRVEKGTDHALILDLYAEKDPHYDEGRPGAEAYGDEEEFDKTPWLFCMLNNFGGRLGLHGHLDNLANNIPKVFNETKYIA
;
A
#
# COMPACT_ATOMS: atom_id res chain seq x y z
N VAL A 1 11.82 5.42 -4.89
CA VAL A 1 10.37 5.29 -4.68
C VAL A 1 9.78 6.67 -4.53
N LEU A 2 8.71 6.96 -5.29
CA LEU A 2 7.94 8.19 -5.19
C LEU A 2 6.69 8.00 -4.32
N GLN A 3 6.06 9.09 -3.92
CA GLN A 3 4.76 9.03 -3.23
C GLN A 3 3.66 8.66 -4.23
N GLY A 4 2.88 7.63 -3.94
CA GLY A 4 1.63 7.33 -4.64
C GLY A 4 0.48 8.19 -4.12
N TYR A 5 -0.55 8.38 -4.94
CA TYR A 5 -1.75 9.13 -4.55
C TYR A 5 -2.89 8.20 -4.17
N SER A 6 -3.31 8.23 -2.93
CA SER A 6 -4.43 7.46 -2.39
C SER A 6 -5.68 8.29 -2.06
N GLY A 7 -5.68 9.56 -2.46
CA GLY A 7 -6.79 10.47 -2.19
C GLY A 7 -6.62 11.36 -0.97
N MET A 8 -5.49 11.27 -0.27
CA MET A 8 -5.24 12.12 0.90
C MET A 8 -5.12 13.59 0.49
N VAL A 9 -5.85 14.44 1.18
CA VAL A 9 -5.90 15.89 0.98
C VAL A 9 -5.87 16.60 2.32
N PRO A 10 -5.49 17.90 2.36
CA PRO A 10 -5.59 18.70 3.57
C PRO A 10 -7.02 18.74 4.10
N THR A 11 -7.19 18.82 5.42
CA THR A 11 -8.51 18.88 6.09
C THR A 11 -9.36 20.08 5.67
N ASN A 12 -8.71 21.14 5.21
CA ASN A 12 -9.37 22.35 4.70
C ASN A 12 -9.56 22.35 3.18
N ILE A 13 -9.64 21.19 2.53
CA ILE A 13 -9.81 21.07 1.06
C ILE A 13 -11.01 21.86 0.53
N HIS A 14 -12.07 22.00 1.32
CA HIS A 14 -13.27 22.74 0.95
C HIS A 14 -13.04 24.26 0.78
N ASP A 15 -11.94 24.81 1.29
CA ASP A 15 -11.52 26.19 1.01
C ASP A 15 -11.07 26.36 -0.44
N TYR A 16 -10.63 25.28 -1.07
CA TYR A 16 -10.09 25.25 -2.42
C TYR A 16 -11.02 24.58 -3.43
N ASP A 17 -11.74 23.55 -3.01
CA ASP A 17 -12.72 22.84 -3.84
C ASP A 17 -13.96 22.47 -3.02
N LYS A 18 -15.01 23.30 -3.16
CA LYS A 18 -16.27 23.12 -2.43
C LYS A 18 -17.04 21.85 -2.82
N ASN A 19 -16.68 21.22 -3.96
CA ASN A 19 -17.31 20.01 -4.45
C ASN A 19 -16.53 18.74 -4.07
N ALA A 20 -15.45 18.87 -3.30
CA ALA A 20 -14.68 17.72 -2.84
C ALA A 20 -15.54 16.82 -1.95
N GLU A 21 -15.76 15.58 -2.36
CA GLU A 21 -16.40 14.57 -1.54
C GLU A 21 -15.34 13.86 -0.71
N VAL A 22 -15.42 14.01 0.60
CA VAL A 22 -14.37 13.58 1.53
C VAL A 22 -14.87 12.59 2.57
N ILE A 23 -13.91 11.86 3.14
CA ILE A 23 -14.04 10.99 4.28
C ILE A 23 -13.04 11.46 5.33
N GLU A 24 -13.52 11.72 6.53
CA GLU A 24 -12.67 12.00 7.68
C GLU A 24 -11.99 10.69 8.15
N GLN A 25 -10.68 10.71 8.26
CA GLN A 25 -9.89 9.53 8.62
C GLN A 25 -9.67 9.36 10.14
N GLY A 26 -10.22 10.28 10.95
CA GLY A 26 -10.05 10.26 12.41
C GLY A 26 -8.63 10.63 12.84
N GLU A 27 -8.17 10.03 13.94
CA GLU A 27 -6.88 10.32 14.54
C GLU A 27 -5.94 9.10 14.50
N TRP A 28 -4.65 9.37 14.52
CA TRP A 28 -3.59 8.39 14.74
C TRP A 28 -2.62 8.94 15.79
N CYS A 29 -2.44 8.22 16.88
CA CYS A 29 -1.56 8.65 18.00
C CYS A 29 -1.84 10.10 18.47
N SER A 30 -3.14 10.47 18.56
CA SER A 30 -3.60 11.84 18.92
C SER A 30 -3.30 12.92 17.86
N PHE A 31 -2.89 12.55 16.68
CA PHE A 31 -2.76 13.47 15.54
C PHE A 31 -3.91 13.28 14.57
N GLN A 32 -4.51 14.38 14.13
CA GLN A 32 -5.55 14.34 13.09
C GLN A 32 -4.95 13.79 11.79
N ARG A 33 -5.57 12.73 11.26
CA ARG A 33 -5.21 12.21 9.94
C ARG A 33 -5.65 13.18 8.84
N PRO A 34 -4.94 13.22 7.70
CA PRO A 34 -5.45 13.90 6.51
C PRO A 34 -6.82 13.38 6.12
N THR A 35 -7.64 14.25 5.56
CA THR A 35 -8.92 13.88 4.97
C THR A 35 -8.69 13.12 3.67
N MET A 36 -9.51 12.14 3.35
CA MET A 36 -9.42 11.35 2.12
C MET A 36 -10.56 11.70 1.17
N LEU A 37 -10.28 11.93 -0.10
CA LEU A 37 -11.30 12.03 -1.14
C LEU A 37 -11.97 10.67 -1.36
N LYS A 38 -13.26 10.66 -1.60
CA LYS A 38 -13.95 9.47 -2.09
C LYS A 38 -13.39 9.08 -3.46
N THR A 39 -12.83 7.88 -3.56
CA THR A 39 -12.20 7.40 -4.80
C THR A 39 -13.19 7.25 -5.96
N THR A 40 -14.48 7.09 -5.65
CA THR A 40 -15.57 7.04 -6.64
C THR A 40 -15.97 8.41 -7.20
N SER A 41 -15.41 9.51 -6.65
CA SER A 41 -15.75 10.87 -7.10
C SER A 41 -14.86 11.32 -8.26
N SER A 42 -15.42 12.16 -9.14
CA SER A 42 -14.64 12.83 -10.20
C SER A 42 -13.54 13.75 -9.66
N THR A 43 -13.70 14.18 -8.41
CA THR A 43 -12.69 14.98 -7.70
C THR A 43 -11.43 14.17 -7.45
N PHE A 44 -11.55 12.89 -7.12
CA PHE A 44 -10.40 12.00 -6.94
C PHE A 44 -9.55 11.93 -8.22
N GLU A 45 -10.16 11.62 -9.37
CA GLU A 45 -9.46 11.55 -10.66
C GLU A 45 -8.75 12.86 -11.01
N LYS A 46 -9.44 13.98 -10.83
CA LYS A 46 -8.89 15.33 -11.06
C LYS A 46 -7.62 15.57 -10.24
N TYR A 47 -7.65 15.23 -8.95
CA TYR A 47 -6.50 15.45 -8.06
C TYR A 47 -5.40 14.42 -8.26
N ALA A 48 -5.72 13.15 -8.53
CA ALA A 48 -4.74 12.13 -8.88
C ALA A 48 -3.91 12.56 -10.10
N LYS A 49 -4.59 12.93 -11.18
CA LYS A 49 -3.94 13.44 -12.39
C LYS A 49 -3.03 14.64 -12.10
N LYS A 50 -3.53 15.61 -11.33
CA LYS A 50 -2.74 16.81 -10.99
C LYS A 50 -1.56 16.48 -10.10
N PHE A 51 -1.73 15.58 -9.14
CA PHE A 51 -0.67 15.13 -8.25
C PHE A 51 0.50 14.53 -9.04
N TYR A 52 0.23 13.53 -9.89
CA TYR A 52 1.28 12.89 -10.69
C TYR A 52 1.92 13.85 -11.71
N GLN A 53 1.11 14.74 -12.30
CA GLN A 53 1.65 15.79 -13.18
C GLN A 53 2.65 16.69 -12.44
N CYS A 54 2.28 17.21 -11.26
CA CYS A 54 3.17 18.06 -10.46
C CYS A 54 4.40 17.30 -9.98
N GLN A 55 4.24 16.02 -9.59
CA GLN A 55 5.36 15.19 -9.18
C GLN A 55 6.37 15.01 -10.33
N LYS A 56 5.89 14.76 -11.55
CA LYS A 56 6.72 14.65 -12.75
C LYS A 56 7.39 15.99 -13.11
N GLU A 57 6.69 17.11 -12.96
CA GLU A 57 7.26 18.46 -13.19
C GLU A 57 8.40 18.77 -12.21
N VAL A 58 8.30 18.30 -10.94
CA VAL A 58 9.29 18.57 -9.89
C VAL A 58 10.48 17.62 -9.95
N TYR A 59 10.24 16.31 -10.13
CA TYR A 59 11.27 15.28 -10.01
C TYR A 59 11.72 14.68 -11.34
N GLY A 60 10.95 14.87 -12.42
CA GLY A 60 11.16 14.17 -13.70
C GLY A 60 10.76 12.70 -13.66
N ASP A 61 11.15 11.96 -14.68
CA ASP A 61 10.92 10.51 -14.81
C ASP A 61 12.04 9.73 -14.09
N VAL A 62 12.04 9.74 -12.76
CA VAL A 62 13.13 9.17 -11.95
C VAL A 62 12.82 7.81 -11.37
N SER A 63 11.55 7.38 -11.38
CA SER A 63 11.11 6.10 -10.79
C SER A 63 9.71 5.75 -11.25
N ASN A 64 9.46 4.44 -11.43
CA ASN A 64 8.14 3.86 -11.67
C ASN A 64 7.54 3.21 -10.40
N TYR A 65 8.22 3.33 -9.26
CA TYR A 65 7.77 2.77 -7.99
C TYR A 65 7.12 3.85 -7.13
N TYR A 66 5.87 3.61 -6.72
CA TYR A 66 5.04 4.55 -5.97
C TYR A 66 4.53 3.91 -4.68
N ALA A 67 4.79 4.51 -3.53
CA ALA A 67 4.34 3.99 -2.23
C ALA A 67 3.16 4.80 -1.69
N THR A 68 2.10 4.10 -1.33
CA THR A 68 0.97 4.65 -0.58
C THR A 68 0.18 3.54 0.10
N ASP A 69 -0.28 3.77 1.32
CA ASP A 69 -1.05 2.82 2.11
C ASP A 69 -2.29 3.51 2.70
N PRO A 70 -3.42 3.53 1.96
CA PRO A 70 -4.59 4.31 2.34
C PRO A 70 -5.24 3.89 3.66
N PHE A 71 -5.05 2.63 4.10
CA PHE A 71 -5.68 2.05 5.28
C PHE A 71 -4.71 1.64 6.38
N HIS A 72 -3.46 2.01 6.24
CA HIS A 72 -2.40 1.64 7.19
C HIS A 72 -2.74 2.11 8.61
N GLU A 73 -2.54 1.22 9.59
CA GLU A 73 -2.76 1.49 11.03
C GLU A 73 -4.12 2.12 11.37
N GLY A 74 -5.19 1.52 10.86
CA GLY A 74 -6.56 1.91 11.22
C GLY A 74 -7.17 3.02 10.37
N GLY A 75 -6.65 3.26 9.18
CA GLY A 75 -7.34 4.06 8.16
C GLY A 75 -8.71 3.47 7.85
N ILE A 76 -9.70 4.33 7.58
CA ILE A 76 -11.09 3.92 7.36
C ILE A 76 -11.53 4.15 5.92
N THR A 77 -12.37 3.25 5.42
CA THR A 77 -12.92 3.33 4.06
C THR A 77 -14.08 4.31 3.93
N GLY A 78 -14.64 4.79 5.06
CA GLY A 78 -15.86 5.63 5.06
C GLY A 78 -17.07 4.97 4.41
N GLY A 79 -17.15 3.65 4.48
CA GLY A 79 -18.22 2.85 3.88
C GLY A 79 -18.03 2.51 2.40
N MET A 80 -16.91 2.93 1.78
CA MET A 80 -16.54 2.45 0.44
C MET A 80 -15.98 1.02 0.52
N ASN A 81 -16.12 0.27 -0.56
CA ASN A 81 -15.49 -1.05 -0.66
C ASN A 81 -13.97 -0.90 -0.86
N ALA A 82 -13.16 -1.60 -0.07
CA ALA A 82 -11.70 -1.54 -0.19
C ALA A 82 -11.19 -1.99 -1.57
N SER A 83 -11.88 -2.94 -2.22
CA SER A 83 -11.55 -3.35 -3.59
C SER A 83 -11.78 -2.22 -4.62
N ASP A 84 -12.85 -1.43 -4.46
CA ASP A 84 -13.11 -0.30 -5.36
C ASP A 84 -12.06 0.80 -5.17
N ILE A 85 -11.59 0.99 -3.94
CA ILE A 85 -10.54 1.95 -3.62
C ILE A 85 -9.21 1.53 -4.25
N SER A 86 -8.79 0.28 -4.04
CA SER A 86 -7.51 -0.21 -4.57
C SER A 86 -7.49 -0.28 -6.09
N GLU A 87 -8.58 -0.75 -6.72
CA GLU A 87 -8.77 -0.70 -8.16
C GLU A 87 -8.58 0.74 -8.71
N LYS A 88 -9.23 1.72 -8.06
CA LYS A 88 -9.17 3.10 -8.52
C LYS A 88 -7.80 3.74 -8.31
N VAL A 89 -7.17 3.51 -7.16
CA VAL A 89 -5.82 4.00 -6.86
C VAL A 89 -4.82 3.47 -7.89
N LEU A 90 -4.84 2.16 -8.15
CA LEU A 90 -3.94 1.54 -9.13
C LEU A 90 -4.23 2.04 -10.56
N THR A 91 -5.50 2.15 -10.94
CA THR A 91 -5.90 2.66 -12.27
C THR A 91 -5.35 4.07 -12.54
N GLU A 92 -5.48 4.99 -11.57
CA GLU A 92 -4.96 6.35 -11.74
C GLU A 92 -3.43 6.39 -11.74
N MET A 93 -2.78 5.51 -10.98
CA MET A 93 -1.32 5.37 -10.98
C MET A 93 -0.82 4.91 -12.35
N ILE A 94 -1.39 3.84 -12.92
CA ILE A 94 -1.05 3.32 -14.26
C ILE A 94 -1.42 4.32 -15.36
N THR A 95 -2.51 5.07 -15.20
CA THR A 95 -2.88 6.13 -16.16
C THR A 95 -1.83 7.24 -16.22
N ALA A 96 -1.21 7.55 -15.10
CA ALA A 96 -0.14 8.57 -15.02
C ALA A 96 1.22 8.03 -15.49
N ASP A 97 1.49 6.76 -15.21
CA ASP A 97 2.72 6.05 -15.56
C ASP A 97 2.38 4.58 -15.88
N LYS A 98 2.42 4.22 -17.17
CA LYS A 98 2.06 2.87 -17.65
C LYS A 98 2.95 1.74 -17.08
N ASP A 99 4.12 2.06 -16.59
CA ASP A 99 5.08 1.13 -15.99
C ASP A 99 5.08 1.22 -14.45
N ALA A 100 4.08 1.89 -13.87
CA ALA A 100 3.95 2.07 -12.42
C ALA A 100 3.87 0.75 -11.67
N VAL A 101 4.54 0.70 -10.53
CA VAL A 101 4.44 -0.39 -9.54
C VAL A 101 4.05 0.21 -8.20
N TRP A 102 2.91 -0.20 -7.69
CA TRP A 102 2.43 0.21 -6.37
C TRP A 102 3.16 -0.58 -5.27
N ILE A 103 3.93 0.11 -4.43
CA ILE A 103 4.58 -0.46 -3.25
C ILE A 103 3.60 -0.42 -2.08
N ILE A 104 3.22 -1.59 -1.60
CA ILE A 104 2.27 -1.80 -0.50
C ILE A 104 3.04 -2.36 0.70
N GLN A 105 2.85 -1.77 1.88
CA GLN A 105 3.45 -2.27 3.11
C GLN A 105 2.53 -3.30 3.75
N SER A 106 3.06 -4.49 4.04
CA SER A 106 2.35 -5.48 4.87
C SER A 106 2.61 -5.18 6.34
N TRP A 107 1.56 -4.67 7.00
CA TRP A 107 1.62 -4.23 8.39
C TRP A 107 0.23 -4.16 9.02
N GLN A 108 0.06 -4.73 10.22
CA GLN A 108 -1.17 -4.63 11.04
C GLN A 108 -2.49 -4.88 10.26
N GLY A 109 -2.57 -5.98 9.52
CA GLY A 109 -3.76 -6.37 8.78
C GLY A 109 -3.89 -5.72 7.38
N ASN A 110 -2.88 -5.01 6.92
CA ASN A 110 -2.79 -4.50 5.56
C ASN A 110 -1.67 -5.25 4.77
N PRO A 111 -1.85 -5.64 3.49
CA PRO A 111 -3.09 -5.53 2.71
C PRO A 111 -4.16 -6.53 3.15
N THR A 112 -5.42 -6.13 3.07
CA THR A 112 -6.55 -7.05 3.26
C THR A 112 -6.85 -7.80 1.97
N THR A 113 -7.51 -8.97 2.05
CA THR A 113 -8.08 -9.67 0.89
C THR A 113 -8.89 -8.74 -0.02
N ALA A 114 -9.69 -7.86 0.56
CA ALA A 114 -10.49 -6.91 -0.22
C ALA A 114 -9.61 -5.91 -1.00
N LEU A 115 -8.47 -5.49 -0.45
CA LEU A 115 -7.53 -4.63 -1.18
C LEU A 115 -6.89 -5.39 -2.34
N LEU A 116 -6.42 -6.61 -2.11
CA LEU A 116 -5.81 -7.47 -3.13
C LEU A 116 -6.78 -7.81 -4.27
N ASN A 117 -8.03 -8.15 -3.94
CA ASN A 117 -9.10 -8.35 -4.91
C ASN A 117 -9.35 -7.13 -5.83
N GLY A 118 -9.07 -5.94 -5.38
CA GLY A 118 -9.16 -4.74 -6.22
C GLY A 118 -8.04 -4.63 -7.24
N LEU A 119 -6.85 -5.15 -6.93
CA LEU A 119 -5.75 -5.22 -7.89
C LEU A 119 -6.11 -6.14 -9.06
N ASP A 120 -6.73 -7.29 -8.79
CA ASP A 120 -7.13 -8.26 -9.81
C ASP A 120 -8.17 -7.74 -10.80
N ARG A 121 -8.89 -6.66 -10.46
CA ARG A 121 -9.84 -6.01 -11.37
C ARG A 121 -9.19 -5.12 -12.42
N VAL A 122 -7.93 -4.78 -12.22
CA VAL A 122 -7.12 -4.02 -13.17
C VAL A 122 -6.39 -5.00 -14.08
N GLU A 123 -6.34 -4.75 -15.38
CA GLU A 123 -5.61 -5.62 -16.32
C GLU A 123 -4.15 -5.74 -15.89
N LYS A 124 -3.73 -6.97 -15.57
CA LYS A 124 -2.39 -7.28 -15.02
C LYS A 124 -2.07 -6.52 -13.71
N GLY A 125 -3.10 -6.21 -12.91
CA GLY A 125 -2.94 -5.37 -11.72
C GLY A 125 -1.94 -5.93 -10.71
N THR A 126 -1.84 -7.24 -10.55
CA THR A 126 -0.83 -7.89 -9.70
C THR A 126 0.60 -7.69 -10.19
N ASP A 127 0.82 -7.59 -11.52
CA ASP A 127 2.15 -7.25 -12.08
C ASP A 127 2.54 -5.78 -11.79
N HIS A 128 1.58 -4.95 -11.43
CA HIS A 128 1.74 -3.55 -11.06
C HIS A 128 1.74 -3.31 -9.54
N ALA A 129 1.96 -4.35 -8.75
CA ALA A 129 2.04 -4.25 -7.30
C ALA A 129 3.26 -5.01 -6.76
N LEU A 130 3.82 -4.53 -5.67
CA LEU A 130 4.90 -5.17 -4.94
C LEU A 130 4.67 -4.98 -3.44
N ILE A 131 4.49 -6.09 -2.72
CA ILE A 131 4.25 -6.07 -1.29
C ILE A 131 5.57 -6.16 -0.54
N LEU A 132 5.76 -5.30 0.44
CA LEU A 132 6.88 -5.39 1.39
C LEU A 132 6.37 -6.09 2.64
N ASP A 133 6.76 -7.34 2.88
CA ASP A 133 6.51 -8.01 4.15
C ASP A 133 7.48 -7.49 5.20
N LEU A 134 7.09 -6.37 5.85
CA LEU A 134 8.01 -5.49 6.59
C LEU A 134 8.73 -6.17 7.75
N TYR A 135 8.11 -7.18 8.38
CA TYR A 135 8.62 -7.81 9.59
C TYR A 135 8.74 -9.32 9.44
N ALA A 136 9.01 -9.78 8.22
CA ALA A 136 9.05 -11.18 7.84
C ALA A 136 10.06 -12.01 8.64
N GLU A 137 11.13 -11.41 9.16
CA GLU A 137 12.11 -12.11 9.98
C GLU A 137 11.58 -12.55 11.35
N LYS A 138 10.47 -11.95 11.81
CA LYS A 138 9.86 -12.30 13.09
C LYS A 138 8.39 -12.66 12.98
N ASP A 139 7.66 -11.92 12.19
CA ASP A 139 6.21 -12.01 12.05
C ASP A 139 5.83 -12.02 10.57
N PRO A 140 6.15 -13.12 9.84
CA PRO A 140 5.92 -13.19 8.39
C PRO A 140 4.43 -13.19 8.06
N HIS A 141 4.03 -12.37 7.09
CA HIS A 141 2.66 -12.26 6.62
C HIS A 141 2.40 -13.08 5.34
N TYR A 142 3.44 -13.51 4.65
CA TYR A 142 3.34 -14.35 3.46
C TYR A 142 2.91 -15.79 3.74
N ASP A 143 3.02 -16.26 4.98
CA ASP A 143 2.76 -17.66 5.38
C ASP A 143 1.34 -17.85 5.89
N GLU A 144 0.52 -18.59 5.17
CA GLU A 144 -0.89 -18.90 5.50
C GLU A 144 -1.07 -19.73 6.78
N GLY A 145 -0.10 -20.52 7.14
CA GLY A 145 -0.20 -21.42 8.30
C GLY A 145 -0.24 -20.69 9.65
N ARG A 146 -0.14 -19.36 9.65
CA ARG A 146 -0.08 -18.57 10.88
C ARG A 146 -1.44 -17.97 11.26
N PRO A 147 -1.68 -17.75 12.56
CA PRO A 147 -2.90 -17.10 13.02
C PRO A 147 -3.06 -15.70 12.41
N GLY A 148 -4.21 -15.44 11.81
CA GLY A 148 -4.54 -14.16 11.20
C GLY A 148 -4.14 -14.01 9.74
N ALA A 149 -3.73 -15.10 9.07
CA ALA A 149 -3.38 -15.06 7.63
C ALA A 149 -4.51 -14.50 6.75
N GLU A 150 -5.76 -14.75 7.13
CA GLU A 150 -6.94 -14.23 6.40
C GLU A 150 -6.96 -12.69 6.31
N ALA A 151 -6.20 -12.01 7.17
CA ALA A 151 -6.10 -10.55 7.11
C ALA A 151 -5.23 -10.06 5.94
N TYR A 152 -4.44 -10.94 5.33
CA TYR A 152 -3.41 -10.61 4.34
C TYR A 152 -3.62 -11.30 2.99
N GLY A 153 -4.80 -11.78 2.73
CA GLY A 153 -5.20 -12.51 1.55
C GLY A 153 -5.88 -13.85 1.90
N ASP A 154 -6.59 -14.43 0.95
CA ASP A 154 -7.27 -15.73 1.09
C ASP A 154 -6.42 -16.87 0.53
N GLU A 155 -5.45 -16.57 -0.31
CA GLU A 155 -4.52 -17.49 -0.93
C GLU A 155 -3.09 -17.29 -0.40
N GLU A 156 -2.22 -18.27 -0.66
CA GLU A 156 -0.79 -18.19 -0.33
C GLU A 156 -0.13 -16.94 -0.93
N GLU A 157 0.85 -16.42 -0.22
CA GLU A 157 1.76 -15.41 -0.73
C GLU A 157 1.02 -14.16 -1.26
N PHE A 158 0.15 -13.57 -0.43
CA PHE A 158 -0.56 -12.34 -0.79
C PHE A 158 -1.36 -12.45 -2.10
N ASP A 159 -2.11 -13.54 -2.25
CA ASP A 159 -2.95 -13.79 -3.43
C ASP A 159 -2.13 -13.69 -4.74
N LYS A 160 -0.93 -14.24 -4.74
CA LYS A 160 0.00 -14.29 -5.88
C LYS A 160 0.56 -12.93 -6.31
N THR A 161 0.40 -11.90 -5.51
CA THR A 161 1.05 -10.61 -5.75
C THR A 161 2.54 -10.70 -5.43
N PRO A 162 3.44 -10.19 -6.28
CA PRO A 162 4.88 -10.16 -6.00
C PRO A 162 5.19 -9.50 -4.66
N TRP A 163 6.14 -10.07 -3.91
CA TRP A 163 6.47 -9.57 -2.57
C TRP A 163 7.95 -9.70 -2.23
N LEU A 164 8.40 -8.94 -1.25
CA LEU A 164 9.76 -8.95 -0.72
C LEU A 164 9.79 -9.34 0.75
N PHE A 165 10.71 -10.24 1.09
CA PHE A 165 11.06 -10.54 2.47
C PHE A 165 11.87 -9.39 3.07
N CYS A 166 11.30 -8.66 4.03
CA CYS A 166 11.94 -7.51 4.65
C CYS A 166 12.30 -7.79 6.11
N MET A 167 13.31 -7.07 6.60
CA MET A 167 13.65 -7.00 8.01
C MET A 167 13.36 -5.59 8.53
N LEU A 168 12.67 -5.50 9.65
CA LEU A 168 12.43 -4.23 10.33
C LEU A 168 13.61 -3.86 11.23
N ASN A 169 14.66 -3.36 10.63
CA ASN A 169 15.85 -2.91 11.34
C ASN A 169 15.56 -1.67 12.18
N ASN A 170 16.14 -1.56 13.35
CA ASN A 170 16.01 -0.39 14.24
C ASN A 170 14.59 -0.05 14.68
N PHE A 171 13.71 -0.97 14.73
CA PHE A 171 12.27 -0.82 15.02
C PHE A 171 11.93 0.46 15.83
N GLY A 172 11.28 1.44 15.20
CA GLY A 172 10.92 2.70 15.84
C GLY A 172 12.07 3.65 16.14
N GLY A 173 13.14 3.63 15.34
CA GLY A 173 14.26 4.57 15.46
C GLY A 173 15.25 4.26 16.59
N ARG A 174 15.29 3.05 17.10
CA ARG A 174 16.28 2.58 18.08
C ARG A 174 17.68 2.59 17.47
N LEU A 175 18.67 3.10 18.17
CA LEU A 175 20.04 3.24 17.68
C LEU A 175 20.91 1.99 17.85
N GLY A 176 20.44 0.98 18.58
CA GLY A 176 21.16 -0.28 18.76
C GLY A 176 20.94 -1.24 17.62
N LEU A 177 21.81 -2.23 17.44
CA LEU A 177 21.57 -3.36 16.58
C LEU A 177 20.30 -4.09 17.05
N HIS A 178 19.32 -4.18 16.17
CA HIS A 178 18.05 -4.84 16.45
C HIS A 178 17.64 -5.63 15.20
N GLY A 179 17.23 -6.86 15.41
CA GLY A 179 16.77 -7.76 14.36
C GLY A 179 16.95 -9.22 14.77
N HIS A 180 16.27 -10.12 14.08
CA HIS A 180 16.32 -11.56 14.31
C HIS A 180 17.25 -12.21 13.30
N LEU A 181 18.56 -12.00 13.45
CA LEU A 181 19.59 -12.42 12.46
C LEU A 181 19.61 -13.93 12.21
N ASP A 182 19.34 -14.73 13.24
CA ASP A 182 19.24 -16.19 13.08
C ASP A 182 18.05 -16.57 12.19
N ASN A 183 16.92 -15.86 12.32
CA ASN A 183 15.76 -16.07 11.46
C ASN A 183 16.06 -15.67 10.01
N LEU A 184 16.76 -14.57 9.80
CA LEU A 184 17.20 -14.18 8.46
C LEU A 184 18.06 -15.25 7.81
N ALA A 185 19.08 -15.74 8.53
CA ALA A 185 19.99 -16.74 8.03
C ALA A 185 19.29 -18.07 7.68
N ASN A 186 18.28 -18.45 8.45
CA ASN A 186 17.58 -19.73 8.29
C ASN A 186 16.35 -19.62 7.36
N ASN A 187 15.59 -18.53 7.42
CA ASN A 187 14.31 -18.44 6.73
C ASN A 187 14.46 -17.96 5.28
N ILE A 188 15.39 -17.06 4.98
CA ILE A 188 15.57 -16.58 3.60
C ILE A 188 15.83 -17.72 2.61
N PRO A 189 16.79 -18.64 2.83
CA PRO A 189 17.00 -19.77 1.92
C PRO A 189 15.78 -20.69 1.80
N LYS A 190 15.03 -20.87 2.90
CA LYS A 190 13.82 -21.68 2.92
C LYS A 190 12.74 -21.02 2.04
N VAL A 191 12.47 -19.73 2.27
CA VAL A 191 11.47 -18.96 1.53
C VAL A 191 11.75 -18.99 0.03
N PHE A 192 12.97 -18.75 -0.40
CA PHE A 192 13.36 -18.83 -1.82
C PHE A 192 13.13 -20.19 -2.48
N ASN A 193 13.15 -21.27 -1.70
CA ASN A 193 12.91 -22.61 -2.23
C ASN A 193 11.44 -23.03 -2.20
N GLU A 194 10.64 -22.45 -1.33
CA GLU A 194 9.28 -22.89 -1.05
C GLU A 194 8.20 -21.95 -1.61
N THR A 195 8.54 -20.69 -1.89
CA THR A 195 7.60 -19.68 -2.40
C THR A 195 7.79 -19.40 -3.89
N LYS A 196 6.75 -18.88 -4.55
CA LYS A 196 6.73 -18.68 -6.01
C LYS A 196 6.72 -17.20 -6.42
N TYR A 197 6.23 -16.34 -5.54
CA TYR A 197 5.95 -14.93 -5.85
C TYR A 197 6.91 -13.96 -5.15
N ILE A 198 7.93 -14.48 -4.48
CA ILE A 198 9.01 -13.66 -3.95
C ILE A 198 9.79 -13.00 -5.10
N ALA A 199 9.99 -11.68 -5.01
CA ALA A 199 10.64 -10.84 -6.02
C ALA A 199 12.13 -10.64 -5.72
#